data_3995710fd6cad59805e331582944b61b
#
_entry.id   3995710fd6cad59805e331582944b61b
#
_cell.length_a   1.000
_cell.length_b   1.000
_cell.length_c   1.000
_cell.angle_alpha   90.00
_cell.angle_beta   90.00
_cell.angle_gamma   90.00
#
_symmetry.space_group_name_H-M   'P 1'
#
loop_
_entity.id
_entity.type
_entity.pdbx_description
1 polymer ?
#
loop_
_entity_poly.entity_id
_entity_poly.type
_entity_poly.pdbx_seq_one_letter_code
_entity_poly.pdbx_strand_id
1 'polypeptide(L)'
;MTGLSGGTGELSHAEGDEAVAVTGEPAAAGSSAHPYLAARREWDERYGDAIARAYSWRLAAFSSLVVAAIAVVGVVYIGAQPKTKPYVIALDKLGDPVAFARPAAGSPVAQRILEAQLANWVWNARTVLSDPEAEKALLRKVYAMAGADVAGFLNRYYTAHPPFGDFSVAVTITSVLPMSPHTWQVSWDEERSENGQVEAVEHWKAEITTGIDPKLAGNPRVLLDNPLGIFVRALAWTAVVGGG
;
A
#
# COMPACT_ATOMS: atom_id res chain seq x y z
N MET A 1 20.60 -52.00 0.85
CA MET A 1 21.95 -52.00 0.28
C MET A 1 22.73 -50.98 1.10
N THR A 2 23.39 -51.54 2.11
CA THR A 2 24.84 -51.81 2.16
C THR A 2 25.63 -50.50 2.28
N GLY A 3 26.44 -50.21 3.26
CA GLY A 3 27.17 -50.91 4.28
C GLY A 3 27.99 -49.85 5.02
N LEU A 4 28.14 -49.95 6.30
CA LEU A 4 29.23 -50.59 7.03
C LEU A 4 30.59 -49.92 6.84
N SER A 5 31.21 -49.50 7.92
CA SER A 5 32.32 -50.06 8.68
C SER A 5 33.18 -48.87 9.19
N GLY A 6 33.59 -48.67 10.44
CA GLY A 6 34.16 -49.62 11.40
C GLY A 6 35.64 -49.28 11.61
N GLY A 7 36.10 -49.37 12.83
CA GLY A 7 37.53 -49.42 13.17
C GLY A 7 37.89 -48.43 14.32
N THR A 8 37.79 -48.71 15.61
CA THR A 8 38.57 -49.61 16.49
C THR A 8 40.09 -49.54 16.36
N GLY A 9 40.74 -49.36 17.46
CA GLY A 9 42.14 -49.59 17.74
C GLY A 9 42.61 -48.70 18.88
N GLU A 10 42.50 -49.02 20.10
CA GLU A 10 43.22 -50.04 20.94
C GLU A 10 44.68 -49.71 21.18
N LEU A 11 44.88 -49.41 22.48
CA LEU A 11 45.86 -49.98 23.39
C LEU A 11 47.34 -49.67 23.18
N SER A 12 48.01 -49.26 24.23
CA SER A 12 49.01 -50.06 24.98
C SER A 12 49.83 -49.18 25.92
N HIS A 13 49.72 -49.49 27.21
CA HIS A 13 50.78 -49.97 28.12
C HIS A 13 52.20 -49.39 28.01
N ALA A 14 52.74 -48.90 29.09
CA ALA A 14 53.54 -49.58 30.13
C ALA A 14 54.14 -48.49 31.06
N GLU A 15 54.00 -48.54 32.36
CA GLU A 15 54.64 -49.27 33.40
C GLU A 15 56.12 -48.96 33.63
N GLY A 16 56.39 -48.71 34.88
CA GLY A 16 57.73 -48.77 35.51
C GLY A 16 58.24 -47.38 35.94
N ASP A 17 58.71 -47.10 37.04
CA ASP A 17 59.00 -47.82 38.29
C ASP A 17 59.51 -46.76 39.28
N GLU A 18 59.15 -46.95 40.49
CA GLU A 18 59.89 -46.95 41.71
C GLU A 18 60.84 -45.79 42.12
N ALA A 19 60.47 -45.28 43.26
CA ALA A 19 61.22 -45.15 44.49
C ALA A 19 61.95 -43.92 44.86
N VAL A 20 61.70 -43.62 46.03
CA VAL A 20 62.51 -43.23 47.19
C VAL A 20 62.22 -41.92 47.82
N ALA A 21 61.70 -42.03 48.98
CA ALA A 21 61.56 -41.06 50.04
C ALA A 21 62.82 -40.25 50.32
N VAL A 22 62.62 -38.99 50.61
CA VAL A 22 63.35 -38.34 51.73
C VAL A 22 62.42 -37.26 52.35
N THR A 23 62.16 -37.52 53.56
CA THR A 23 61.73 -36.66 54.64
C THR A 23 62.25 -35.22 54.54
N GLY A 24 61.36 -34.29 54.81
CA GLY A 24 61.75 -32.90 55.07
C GLY A 24 60.52 -32.04 55.25
N GLU A 25 59.82 -32.24 56.36
CA GLU A 25 59.07 -31.12 56.94
C GLU A 25 60.05 -30.09 57.47
N PRO A 26 59.82 -28.83 57.13
CA PRO A 26 59.60 -27.91 58.20
C PRO A 26 58.50 -26.88 57.93
N ALA A 27 57.80 -26.72 59.03
CA ALA A 27 57.32 -25.41 59.51
C ALA A 27 56.35 -24.66 58.66
N ALA A 28 55.14 -24.77 59.10
CA ALA A 28 54.15 -23.70 59.10
C ALA A 28 54.76 -22.29 59.09
N ALA A 29 54.94 -21.72 57.93
CA ALA A 29 54.95 -20.26 57.81
C ALA A 29 53.50 -19.83 57.71
N GLY A 30 52.94 -19.43 58.83
CA GLY A 30 51.63 -18.76 58.92
C GLY A 30 51.49 -17.72 57.85
N SER A 31 50.70 -18.00 56.86
CA SER A 31 50.09 -16.97 56.06
C SER A 31 49.29 -16.12 56.99
N SER A 32 49.91 -15.06 57.52
CA SER A 32 49.19 -13.93 58.09
C SER A 32 48.34 -13.33 57.01
N ALA A 33 47.25 -14.01 56.68
CA ALA A 33 46.20 -13.40 55.94
C ALA A 33 45.79 -12.18 56.75
N HIS A 34 46.32 -11.01 56.36
CA HIS A 34 45.96 -9.75 57.03
C HIS A 34 44.43 -9.71 57.14
N PRO A 35 43.86 -9.62 58.34
CA PRO A 35 42.41 -9.61 58.55
C PRO A 35 41.76 -8.48 57.70
N TYR A 36 42.55 -7.50 57.35
CA TYR A 36 42.17 -6.40 56.47
C TYR A 36 41.94 -6.81 55.02
N LEU A 37 42.66 -7.78 54.49
CA LEU A 37 42.49 -8.29 53.14
C LEU A 37 41.31 -9.24 53.02
N ALA A 38 41.03 -10.01 54.09
CA ALA A 38 39.84 -10.85 54.16
C ALA A 38 38.56 -10.00 54.25
N ALA A 39 38.56 -8.98 55.11
CA ALA A 39 37.45 -8.03 55.21
C ALA A 39 37.19 -7.24 53.90
N ARG A 40 38.26 -6.90 53.17
CA ARG A 40 38.17 -6.20 51.90
C ARG A 40 37.60 -7.09 50.80
N ARG A 41 37.94 -8.37 50.73
CA ARG A 41 37.36 -9.37 49.82
C ARG A 41 35.88 -9.57 50.09
N GLU A 42 35.49 -9.69 51.38
CA GLU A 42 34.08 -9.86 51.74
C GLU A 42 33.23 -8.62 51.41
N TRP A 43 33.84 -7.42 51.52
CA TRP A 43 33.22 -6.18 51.06
C TRP A 43 33.09 -6.12 49.53
N ASP A 44 34.13 -6.45 48.78
CA ASP A 44 34.15 -6.42 47.33
C ASP A 44 33.18 -7.48 46.74
N GLU A 45 33.04 -8.64 47.38
CA GLU A 45 32.06 -9.65 46.97
C GLU A 45 30.62 -9.17 47.18
N ARG A 46 30.30 -8.59 48.33
CA ARG A 46 28.95 -8.11 48.64
C ARG A 46 28.56 -6.88 47.83
N TYR A 47 29.46 -5.94 47.62
CA TYR A 47 29.20 -4.76 46.78
C TYR A 47 29.28 -5.05 45.28
N GLY A 48 30.16 -5.93 44.85
CA GLY A 48 30.28 -6.35 43.49
C GLY A 48 28.99 -6.98 42.98
N ASP A 49 28.36 -7.83 43.74
CA ASP A 49 27.07 -8.46 43.45
C ASP A 49 25.90 -7.45 43.38
N ALA A 50 25.92 -6.44 44.21
CA ALA A 50 24.91 -5.39 44.16
C ALA A 50 25.05 -4.48 42.93
N ILE A 51 26.27 -4.13 42.57
CA ILE A 51 26.61 -3.32 41.37
C ILE A 51 26.31 -4.10 40.10
N ALA A 52 26.69 -5.40 40.03
CA ALA A 52 26.40 -6.27 38.90
C ALA A 52 24.91 -6.45 38.70
N ARG A 53 24.13 -6.64 39.75
CA ARG A 53 22.65 -6.68 39.68
C ARG A 53 22.08 -5.35 39.28
N ALA A 54 22.56 -4.23 39.77
CA ALA A 54 22.10 -2.91 39.33
C ALA A 54 22.40 -2.65 37.87
N TYR A 55 23.54 -3.12 37.35
CA TYR A 55 23.89 -3.01 35.94
C TYR A 55 22.98 -3.87 35.07
N SER A 56 22.73 -5.14 35.45
CA SER A 56 21.84 -6.03 34.71
C SER A 56 20.40 -5.52 34.65
N TRP A 57 19.90 -4.92 35.78
CA TRP A 57 18.59 -4.29 35.77
C TRP A 57 18.52 -3.04 34.89
N ARG A 58 19.56 -2.23 34.86
CA ARG A 58 19.66 -1.09 33.93
C ARG A 58 19.64 -1.56 32.48
N LEU A 59 20.42 -2.59 32.18
CA LEU A 59 20.43 -3.17 30.80
C LEU A 59 19.05 -3.74 30.42
N ALA A 60 18.40 -4.45 31.34
CA ALA A 60 17.04 -4.95 31.15
C ALA A 60 16.03 -3.81 30.94
N ALA A 61 16.14 -2.73 31.70
CA ALA A 61 15.30 -1.56 31.54
C ALA A 61 15.49 -0.86 30.20
N PHE A 62 16.74 -0.68 29.77
CA PHE A 62 17.03 -0.09 28.46
C PHE A 62 16.55 -0.98 27.31
N SER A 63 16.75 -2.30 27.39
CA SER A 63 16.27 -3.22 26.36
C SER A 63 14.75 -3.24 26.28
N SER A 64 14.05 -3.22 27.41
CA SER A 64 12.59 -3.14 27.41
C SER A 64 12.06 -1.82 26.84
N LEU A 65 12.77 -0.69 27.10
CA LEU A 65 12.43 0.61 26.53
C LEU A 65 12.58 0.62 25.01
N VAL A 66 13.65 0.01 24.50
CA VAL A 66 13.88 -0.13 23.05
C VAL A 66 12.78 -0.97 22.41
N VAL A 67 12.43 -2.11 23.01
CA VAL A 67 11.33 -2.95 22.52
C VAL A 67 9.99 -2.19 22.54
N ALA A 68 9.71 -1.46 23.62
CA ALA A 68 8.51 -0.63 23.71
C ALA A 68 8.48 0.47 22.62
N ALA A 69 9.61 1.13 22.38
CA ALA A 69 9.70 2.13 21.33
C ALA A 69 9.44 1.54 19.93
N ILE A 70 10.03 0.37 19.62
CA ILE A 70 9.78 -0.35 18.38
C ILE A 70 8.31 -0.74 18.26
N ALA A 71 7.70 -1.23 19.35
CA ALA A 71 6.28 -1.58 19.35
C ALA A 71 5.38 -0.37 19.10
N VAL A 72 5.66 0.78 19.70
CA VAL A 72 4.92 2.03 19.46
C VAL A 72 5.04 2.46 18.01
N VAL A 73 6.26 2.46 17.44
CA VAL A 73 6.47 2.77 16.01
C VAL A 73 5.69 1.80 15.13
N GLY A 74 5.70 0.50 15.46
CA GLY A 74 4.93 -0.51 14.74
C GLY A 74 3.42 -0.25 14.79
N VAL A 75 2.88 0.09 15.95
CA VAL A 75 1.45 0.43 16.10
C VAL A 75 1.09 1.70 15.35
N VAL A 76 1.92 2.73 15.40
CA VAL A 76 1.72 3.98 14.64
C VAL A 76 1.76 3.69 13.14
N TYR A 77 2.72 2.89 12.68
CA TYR A 77 2.84 2.49 11.27
C TYR A 77 1.61 1.70 10.79
N ILE A 78 1.14 0.73 11.57
CA ILE A 78 -0.07 -0.05 11.26
C ILE A 78 -1.32 0.84 11.33
N GLY A 79 -1.39 1.76 12.28
CA GLY A 79 -2.51 2.70 12.44
C GLY A 79 -2.58 3.75 11.32
N ALA A 80 -1.45 4.11 10.74
CA ALA A 80 -1.36 5.06 9.63
C ALA A 80 -1.73 4.43 8.26
N GLN A 81 -1.84 3.09 8.19
CA GLN A 81 -2.27 2.44 6.96
C GLN A 81 -3.78 2.66 6.74
N PRO A 82 -4.21 3.11 5.56
CA PRO A 82 -5.63 3.28 5.24
C PRO A 82 -6.32 1.91 5.26
N LYS A 83 -7.14 1.68 6.28
CA LYS A 83 -7.88 0.41 6.51
C LYS A 83 -9.18 0.31 5.73
N THR A 84 -9.65 1.38 5.10
CA THR A 84 -10.86 1.39 4.29
C THR A 84 -10.61 0.66 2.98
N LYS A 85 -11.06 -0.57 2.88
CA LYS A 85 -11.15 -1.31 1.63
C LYS A 85 -12.55 -1.05 1.07
N PRO A 86 -12.70 -0.30 -0.03
CA PRO A 86 -13.99 -0.19 -0.67
C PRO A 86 -14.37 -1.56 -1.22
N TYR A 87 -15.48 -2.11 -0.74
CA TYR A 87 -16.09 -3.29 -1.33
C TYR A 87 -17.06 -2.81 -2.40
N VAL A 88 -16.82 -3.19 -3.64
CA VAL A 88 -17.81 -3.05 -4.70
C VAL A 88 -18.71 -4.28 -4.63
N ILE A 89 -19.95 -4.08 -4.23
CA ILE A 89 -20.98 -5.12 -4.29
C ILE A 89 -21.53 -5.07 -5.71
N ALA A 90 -21.13 -6.00 -6.56
CA ALA A 90 -21.85 -6.23 -7.81
C ALA A 90 -23.05 -7.14 -7.50
N LEU A 91 -24.23 -6.70 -7.88
CA LEU A 91 -25.43 -7.50 -7.85
C LEU A 91 -25.52 -8.30 -9.15
N ASP A 92 -25.70 -9.59 -9.06
CA ASP A 92 -26.05 -10.41 -10.23
C ASP A 92 -27.48 -10.08 -10.72
N LYS A 93 -27.82 -10.51 -11.93
CA LYS A 93 -29.15 -10.28 -12.54
C LYS A 93 -30.32 -10.77 -11.69
N LEU A 94 -30.06 -11.56 -10.67
CA LEU A 94 -31.01 -12.08 -9.69
C LEU A 94 -31.05 -11.30 -8.36
N GLY A 95 -30.19 -10.25 -8.21
CA GLY A 95 -30.15 -9.42 -7.00
C GLY A 95 -29.31 -10.00 -5.86
N ASP A 96 -28.62 -11.12 -6.06
CA ASP A 96 -27.74 -11.69 -5.04
C ASP A 96 -26.42 -10.93 -4.95
N PRO A 97 -25.96 -10.58 -3.74
CA PRO A 97 -24.70 -9.88 -3.55
C PRO A 97 -23.53 -10.83 -3.81
N VAL A 98 -22.84 -10.63 -4.93
CA VAL A 98 -21.57 -11.31 -5.19
C VAL A 98 -20.47 -10.46 -4.54
N ALA A 99 -19.95 -10.93 -3.40
CA ALA A 99 -18.83 -10.29 -2.75
C ALA A 99 -17.56 -10.47 -3.61
N PHE A 100 -17.13 -9.43 -4.31
CA PHE A 100 -15.85 -9.46 -5.00
C PHE A 100 -14.75 -9.02 -4.03
N ALA A 101 -13.82 -9.93 -3.76
CA ALA A 101 -12.49 -9.55 -3.34
C ALA A 101 -11.91 -8.61 -4.42
N ARG A 102 -11.15 -7.60 -3.98
CA ARG A 102 -10.49 -6.64 -4.90
C ARG A 102 -9.83 -7.42 -6.04
N PRO A 103 -10.24 -7.22 -7.30
CA PRO A 103 -9.61 -7.94 -8.41
C PRO A 103 -8.11 -7.65 -8.39
N ALA A 104 -7.29 -8.67 -8.56
CA ALA A 104 -5.86 -8.46 -8.71
C ALA A 104 -5.62 -7.48 -9.87
N ALA A 105 -4.71 -6.52 -9.69
CA ALA A 105 -4.36 -5.58 -10.75
C ALA A 105 -4.00 -6.35 -12.02
N GLY A 106 -4.65 -6.02 -13.15
CA GLY A 106 -4.47 -6.73 -14.42
C GLY A 106 -5.39 -7.94 -14.65
N SER A 107 -6.29 -8.27 -13.71
CA SER A 107 -7.29 -9.30 -13.98
C SER A 107 -8.32 -8.83 -15.03
N PRO A 108 -8.91 -9.73 -15.85
CA PRO A 108 -9.94 -9.37 -16.82
C PRO A 108 -11.15 -8.66 -16.20
N VAL A 109 -11.46 -8.94 -14.93
CA VAL A 109 -12.53 -8.28 -14.17
C VAL A 109 -12.14 -6.84 -13.83
N ALA A 110 -10.89 -6.61 -13.36
CA ALA A 110 -10.40 -5.26 -13.08
C ALA A 110 -10.38 -4.40 -14.34
N GLN A 111 -10.01 -4.98 -15.47
CA GLN A 111 -9.98 -4.31 -16.76
C GLN A 111 -11.39 -3.87 -17.19
N ARG A 112 -12.38 -4.75 -17.13
CA ARG A 112 -13.79 -4.42 -17.47
C ARG A 112 -14.36 -3.33 -16.57
N ILE A 113 -14.02 -3.35 -15.28
CA ILE A 113 -14.44 -2.31 -14.34
C ILE A 113 -13.83 -0.96 -14.74
N LEU A 114 -12.56 -0.94 -15.12
CA LEU A 114 -11.87 0.27 -15.56
C LEU A 114 -12.46 0.79 -16.87
N GLU A 115 -12.72 -0.09 -17.84
CA GLU A 115 -13.41 0.24 -19.10
C GLU A 115 -14.77 0.91 -18.85
N ALA A 116 -15.59 0.30 -17.97
CA ALA A 116 -16.89 0.84 -17.61
C ALA A 116 -16.79 2.20 -16.89
N GLN A 117 -15.79 2.38 -16.02
CA GLN A 117 -15.56 3.65 -15.33
C GLN A 117 -15.12 4.74 -16.29
N LEU A 118 -14.26 4.44 -17.25
CA LEU A 118 -13.81 5.40 -18.26
C LEU A 118 -14.94 5.79 -19.21
N ALA A 119 -15.75 4.81 -19.66
CA ALA A 119 -16.96 5.07 -20.44
C ALA A 119 -17.90 6.04 -19.70
N ASN A 120 -18.18 5.75 -18.42
CA ASN A 120 -19.02 6.60 -17.58
C ASN A 120 -18.42 7.99 -17.35
N TRP A 121 -17.10 8.07 -17.14
CA TRP A 121 -16.41 9.34 -16.96
C TRP A 121 -16.51 10.24 -18.19
N VAL A 122 -16.26 9.69 -19.39
CA VAL A 122 -16.41 10.43 -20.65
C VAL A 122 -17.87 10.82 -20.87
N TRP A 123 -18.79 9.92 -20.61
CA TRP A 123 -20.22 10.21 -20.69
C TRP A 123 -20.60 11.39 -19.78
N ASN A 124 -20.18 11.36 -18.50
CA ASN A 124 -20.43 12.47 -17.57
C ASN A 124 -19.76 13.79 -18.01
N ALA A 125 -18.60 13.72 -18.66
CA ALA A 125 -17.83 14.91 -19.05
C ALA A 125 -18.34 15.58 -20.32
N ARG A 126 -19.06 14.84 -21.16
CA ARG A 126 -19.47 15.30 -22.49
C ARG A 126 -20.98 15.45 -22.65
N THR A 127 -21.77 14.76 -21.83
CA THR A 127 -23.24 14.93 -21.78
C THR A 127 -23.56 16.31 -21.25
N VAL A 128 -24.51 16.99 -21.87
CA VAL A 128 -25.07 18.26 -21.39
C VAL A 128 -26.56 18.08 -21.17
N LEU A 129 -26.98 18.28 -19.93
CA LEU A 129 -28.36 18.15 -19.51
C LEU A 129 -29.04 19.53 -19.47
N SER A 130 -30.34 19.54 -19.80
CA SER A 130 -31.15 20.75 -19.71
C SER A 130 -31.41 21.20 -18.26
N ASP A 131 -31.23 20.29 -17.28
CA ASP A 131 -31.33 20.60 -15.86
C ASP A 131 -29.96 20.99 -15.29
N PRO A 132 -29.76 22.25 -14.87
CA PRO A 132 -28.47 22.71 -14.36
C PRO A 132 -28.01 22.03 -13.07
N GLU A 133 -28.93 21.55 -12.23
CA GLU A 133 -28.53 20.85 -10.99
C GLU A 133 -28.09 19.41 -11.28
N ALA A 134 -28.73 18.72 -12.21
CA ALA A 134 -28.30 17.43 -12.71
C ALA A 134 -26.93 17.55 -13.39
N GLU A 135 -26.74 18.60 -14.22
CA GLU A 135 -25.45 18.88 -14.89
C GLU A 135 -24.30 19.10 -13.87
N LYS A 136 -24.54 19.91 -12.85
CA LYS A 136 -23.55 20.09 -11.75
C LYS A 136 -23.22 18.79 -11.04
N ALA A 137 -24.17 17.87 -10.93
CA ALA A 137 -23.91 16.57 -10.33
C ALA A 137 -23.00 15.68 -11.20
N LEU A 138 -23.17 15.74 -12.53
CA LEU A 138 -22.26 15.07 -13.47
C LEU A 138 -20.85 15.63 -13.38
N LEU A 139 -20.72 16.96 -13.42
CA LEU A 139 -19.43 17.65 -13.32
C LEU A 139 -18.68 17.30 -12.02
N ARG A 140 -19.39 17.22 -10.87
CA ARG A 140 -18.73 16.78 -9.62
C ARG A 140 -18.08 15.40 -9.75
N LYS A 141 -18.75 14.44 -10.40
CA LYS A 141 -18.20 13.09 -10.63
C LYS A 141 -16.98 13.14 -11.56
N VAL A 142 -17.04 14.00 -12.58
CA VAL A 142 -15.90 14.22 -13.49
C VAL A 142 -14.68 14.73 -12.74
N TYR A 143 -14.85 15.79 -11.93
CA TYR A 143 -13.76 16.39 -11.17
C TYR A 143 -13.26 15.47 -10.03
N ALA A 144 -14.10 14.59 -9.48
CA ALA A 144 -13.69 13.60 -8.48
C ALA A 144 -12.69 12.57 -9.02
N MET A 145 -12.63 12.41 -10.34
CA MET A 145 -11.69 11.52 -11.03
C MET A 145 -10.60 12.30 -11.78
N ALA A 146 -10.63 13.62 -11.83
CA ALA A 146 -9.67 14.42 -12.57
C ALA A 146 -8.40 14.68 -11.75
N GLY A 147 -7.23 14.37 -12.32
CA GLY A 147 -5.95 14.86 -11.80
C GLY A 147 -5.80 16.38 -12.02
N ALA A 148 -4.81 17.01 -11.38
CA ALA A 148 -4.66 18.46 -11.42
C ALA A 148 -4.55 19.03 -12.86
N ASP A 149 -3.78 18.38 -13.71
CA ASP A 149 -3.57 18.81 -15.10
C ASP A 149 -4.85 18.67 -15.91
N VAL A 150 -5.59 17.58 -15.70
CA VAL A 150 -6.88 17.31 -16.37
C VAL A 150 -7.94 18.30 -15.88
N ALA A 151 -7.99 18.59 -14.58
CA ALA A 151 -8.89 19.61 -14.04
C ALA A 151 -8.60 21.00 -14.67
N GLY A 152 -7.33 21.35 -14.84
CA GLY A 152 -6.93 22.56 -15.55
C GLY A 152 -7.36 22.57 -17.02
N PHE A 153 -7.24 21.44 -17.70
CA PHE A 153 -7.72 21.26 -19.07
C PHE A 153 -9.25 21.43 -19.16
N LEU A 154 -9.99 20.74 -18.28
CA LEU A 154 -11.46 20.80 -18.23
C LEU A 154 -11.96 22.22 -17.92
N ASN A 155 -11.31 22.93 -17.00
CA ASN A 155 -11.66 24.31 -16.70
C ASN A 155 -11.55 25.21 -17.94
N ARG A 156 -10.46 25.09 -18.71
CA ARG A 156 -10.30 25.85 -19.97
C ARG A 156 -11.36 25.46 -20.99
N TYR A 157 -11.62 24.16 -21.11
CA TYR A 157 -12.61 23.64 -22.03
C TYR A 157 -14.02 24.16 -21.73
N TYR A 158 -14.49 24.03 -20.47
CA TYR A 158 -15.81 24.46 -20.07
C TYR A 158 -15.96 25.99 -19.99
N THR A 159 -14.86 26.74 -19.89
CA THR A 159 -14.89 28.18 -20.05
C THR A 159 -15.17 28.59 -21.50
N ALA A 160 -14.60 27.85 -22.46
CA ALA A 160 -14.83 28.08 -23.88
C ALA A 160 -16.15 27.48 -24.38
N HIS A 161 -16.61 26.38 -23.74
CA HIS A 161 -17.81 25.62 -24.11
C HIS A 161 -18.63 25.37 -22.84
N PRO A 162 -19.36 26.38 -22.34
CA PRO A 162 -20.15 26.25 -21.14
C PRO A 162 -21.20 25.14 -21.27
N PRO A 163 -21.26 24.18 -20.33
CA PRO A 163 -22.23 23.09 -20.40
C PRO A 163 -23.59 23.50 -19.81
N PHE A 164 -23.98 24.75 -20.03
CA PHE A 164 -25.25 25.34 -19.56
C PHE A 164 -25.84 26.21 -20.66
N GLY A 165 -27.07 25.97 -21.02
CA GLY A 165 -27.77 26.71 -22.08
C GLY A 165 -29.06 26.00 -22.47
N ASP A 166 -29.69 26.52 -23.50
CA ASP A 166 -30.95 25.97 -24.05
C ASP A 166 -30.70 24.85 -25.05
N PHE A 167 -29.65 24.10 -24.84
CA PHE A 167 -29.27 22.92 -25.65
C PHE A 167 -28.95 21.72 -24.78
N SER A 168 -28.99 20.55 -25.37
CA SER A 168 -28.55 19.30 -24.75
C SER A 168 -27.57 18.56 -25.66
N VAL A 169 -26.71 17.76 -25.06
CA VAL A 169 -25.79 16.86 -25.78
C VAL A 169 -26.00 15.46 -25.24
N ALA A 170 -26.44 14.56 -26.12
CA ALA A 170 -26.52 13.13 -25.82
C ALA A 170 -25.25 12.46 -26.29
N VAL A 171 -24.64 11.65 -25.41
CA VAL A 171 -23.39 10.95 -25.67
C VAL A 171 -23.65 9.44 -25.74
N THR A 172 -23.17 8.83 -26.79
CA THR A 172 -23.19 7.37 -26.97
C THR A 172 -21.77 6.85 -27.09
N ILE A 173 -21.30 6.10 -26.05
CA ILE A 173 -19.98 5.49 -26.09
C ILE A 173 -19.96 4.33 -27.08
N THR A 174 -19.09 4.42 -28.07
CA THR A 174 -18.98 3.40 -29.14
C THR A 174 -17.88 2.38 -28.87
N SER A 175 -16.78 2.79 -28.23
CA SER A 175 -15.72 1.85 -27.88
C SER A 175 -14.82 2.36 -26.76
N VAL A 176 -14.25 1.43 -25.98
CA VAL A 176 -13.18 1.67 -25.02
C VAL A 176 -12.10 0.63 -25.26
N LEU A 177 -10.94 1.05 -25.73
CA LEU A 177 -9.84 0.17 -26.12
C LEU A 177 -8.57 0.45 -25.32
N PRO A 178 -7.94 -0.58 -24.73
CA PRO A 178 -6.66 -0.42 -24.07
C PRO A 178 -5.56 -0.21 -25.11
N MET A 179 -4.83 0.90 -25.01
CA MET A 179 -3.66 1.20 -25.85
C MET A 179 -2.36 0.79 -25.16
N SER A 180 -2.35 0.89 -23.82
CA SER A 180 -1.23 0.47 -22.97
C SER A 180 -1.77 0.09 -21.58
N PRO A 181 -0.93 -0.39 -20.64
CA PRO A 181 -1.39 -0.73 -19.27
C PRO A 181 -2.11 0.40 -18.54
N HIS A 182 -1.87 1.65 -18.93
CA HIS A 182 -2.43 2.83 -18.27
C HIS A 182 -3.12 3.81 -19.22
N THR A 183 -3.07 3.58 -20.53
CA THR A 183 -3.63 4.48 -21.55
C THR A 183 -4.74 3.78 -22.31
N TRP A 184 -5.85 4.49 -22.49
CA TRP A 184 -7.08 4.01 -23.08
C TRP A 184 -7.52 4.95 -24.19
N GLN A 185 -8.05 4.41 -25.26
CA GLN A 185 -8.78 5.18 -26.24
C GLN A 185 -10.27 4.95 -26.02
N VAL A 186 -11.02 6.05 -25.87
CA VAL A 186 -12.47 6.03 -25.79
C VAL A 186 -13.00 6.76 -27.01
N SER A 187 -13.95 6.13 -27.72
CA SER A 187 -14.64 6.75 -28.85
C SER A 187 -16.11 6.85 -28.54
N TRP A 188 -16.72 7.95 -28.99
CA TRP A 188 -18.15 8.19 -28.77
C TRP A 188 -18.73 9.08 -29.85
N ASP A 189 -20.05 9.08 -29.93
CA ASP A 189 -20.85 9.95 -30.78
C ASP A 189 -21.58 10.96 -29.89
N GLU A 190 -21.62 12.20 -30.32
CA GLU A 190 -22.35 13.28 -29.69
C GLU A 190 -23.49 13.74 -30.59
N GLU A 191 -24.66 13.76 -30.04
CA GLU A 191 -25.86 14.29 -30.68
C GLU A 191 -26.26 15.58 -29.97
N ARG A 192 -26.04 16.72 -30.62
CA ARG A 192 -26.43 18.02 -30.12
C ARG A 192 -27.85 18.33 -30.54
N SER A 193 -28.69 18.69 -29.57
CA SER A 193 -30.07 19.09 -29.80
C SER A 193 -30.31 20.47 -29.24
N GLU A 194 -30.96 21.33 -29.98
CA GLU A 194 -31.43 22.63 -29.59
C GLU A 194 -32.92 22.77 -29.90
N ASN A 195 -33.71 23.24 -28.94
CA ASN A 195 -35.18 23.34 -29.05
C ASN A 195 -35.86 22.01 -29.44
N GLY A 196 -35.27 20.86 -29.04
CA GLY A 196 -35.79 19.53 -29.33
C GLY A 196 -35.50 19.02 -30.76
N GLN A 197 -34.70 19.73 -31.54
CA GLN A 197 -34.25 19.30 -32.86
C GLN A 197 -32.77 18.96 -32.83
N VAL A 198 -32.41 17.82 -33.45
CA VAL A 198 -31.03 17.41 -33.61
C VAL A 198 -30.37 18.29 -34.67
N GLU A 199 -29.33 19.01 -34.27
CA GLU A 199 -28.58 19.90 -35.17
C GLU A 199 -27.37 19.23 -35.79
N ALA A 200 -26.65 18.43 -35.02
CA ALA A 200 -25.41 17.79 -35.47
C ALA A 200 -25.18 16.46 -34.74
N VAL A 201 -24.57 15.54 -35.47
CA VAL A 201 -23.96 14.33 -34.90
C VAL A 201 -22.48 14.39 -35.16
N GLU A 202 -21.71 14.36 -34.13
CA GLU A 202 -20.25 14.43 -34.19
C GLU A 202 -19.61 13.17 -33.60
N HIS A 203 -18.55 12.70 -34.25
CA HIS A 203 -17.75 11.58 -33.79
C HIS A 203 -16.52 12.07 -33.06
N TRP A 204 -16.29 11.57 -31.87
CA TRP A 204 -15.19 11.99 -31.01
C TRP A 204 -14.34 10.81 -30.56
N LYS A 205 -13.09 11.10 -30.26
CA LYS A 205 -12.20 10.15 -29.58
C LYS A 205 -11.37 10.87 -28.53
N ALA A 206 -11.08 10.17 -27.45
CA ALA A 206 -10.15 10.63 -26.41
C ALA A 206 -9.07 9.59 -26.18
N GLU A 207 -7.88 10.09 -25.90
CA GLU A 207 -6.81 9.32 -25.27
C GLU A 207 -6.74 9.70 -23.79
N ILE A 208 -6.86 8.70 -22.91
CA ILE A 208 -6.98 8.88 -21.48
C ILE A 208 -5.91 8.05 -20.77
N THR A 209 -5.02 8.72 -20.04
CA THR A 209 -4.06 8.03 -19.17
C THR A 209 -4.58 8.02 -17.75
N THR A 210 -4.65 6.84 -17.15
CA THR A 210 -5.18 6.62 -15.80
C THR A 210 -4.08 6.35 -14.78
N GLY A 211 -4.40 6.55 -13.52
CA GLY A 211 -3.59 6.17 -12.38
C GLY A 211 -4.44 5.90 -11.16
N ILE A 212 -3.87 5.26 -10.17
CA ILE A 212 -4.51 5.04 -8.87
C ILE A 212 -3.75 5.88 -7.85
N ASP A 213 -4.45 6.73 -7.10
CA ASP A 213 -3.88 7.45 -5.97
C ASP A 213 -4.43 6.89 -4.65
N PRO A 214 -3.61 6.12 -3.91
CA PRO A 214 -4.05 5.53 -2.65
C PRO A 214 -4.32 6.56 -1.56
N LYS A 215 -3.79 7.79 -1.65
CA LYS A 215 -3.99 8.83 -0.65
C LYS A 215 -5.39 9.43 -0.71
N LEU A 216 -5.96 9.49 -1.91
CA LEU A 216 -7.31 10.03 -2.13
C LEU A 216 -8.40 9.00 -1.76
N ALA A 217 -8.08 7.71 -1.74
CA ALA A 217 -8.95 6.65 -1.25
C ALA A 217 -9.30 6.77 0.25
N GLY A 218 -8.62 7.65 1.00
CA GLY A 218 -8.89 7.92 2.42
C GLY A 218 -9.90 9.05 2.69
N ASN A 219 -10.33 9.80 1.66
CA ASN A 219 -11.29 10.88 1.83
C ASN A 219 -12.72 10.37 1.60
N PRO A 220 -13.61 10.37 2.63
CA PRO A 220 -14.96 9.83 2.51
C PRO A 220 -15.82 10.51 1.43
N ARG A 221 -15.60 11.80 1.17
CA ARG A 221 -16.34 12.54 0.12
C ARG A 221 -15.93 12.12 -1.28
N VAL A 222 -14.63 11.85 -1.48
CA VAL A 222 -14.13 11.38 -2.78
C VAL A 222 -14.55 9.92 -3.02
N LEU A 223 -14.64 9.11 -1.96
CA LEU A 223 -15.08 7.71 -2.06
C LEU A 223 -16.51 7.56 -2.58
N LEU A 224 -17.40 8.52 -2.34
CA LEU A 224 -18.77 8.46 -2.86
C LEU A 224 -18.81 8.64 -4.39
N ASP A 225 -17.99 9.54 -4.94
CA ASP A 225 -17.95 9.85 -6.37
C ASP A 225 -16.87 9.06 -7.13
N ASN A 226 -15.84 8.55 -6.44
CA ASN A 226 -14.74 7.76 -7.00
C ASN A 226 -14.34 6.60 -6.08
N PRO A 227 -15.19 5.58 -5.95
CA PRO A 227 -14.99 4.46 -5.02
C PRO A 227 -13.76 3.62 -5.33
N LEU A 228 -13.29 3.62 -6.57
CA LEU A 228 -12.14 2.83 -7.02
C LEU A 228 -10.81 3.58 -6.87
N GLY A 229 -10.83 4.90 -6.59
CA GLY A 229 -9.65 5.74 -6.50
C GLY A 229 -8.89 5.85 -7.84
N ILE A 230 -9.60 5.77 -8.95
CA ILE A 230 -9.04 5.88 -10.30
C ILE A 230 -9.01 7.36 -10.67
N PHE A 231 -7.86 7.85 -11.14
CA PHE A 231 -7.69 9.21 -11.59
C PHE A 231 -7.25 9.25 -13.05
N VAL A 232 -7.85 10.18 -13.79
CA VAL A 232 -7.40 10.58 -15.12
C VAL A 232 -6.23 11.55 -14.93
N ARG A 233 -5.03 11.14 -15.37
CA ARG A 233 -3.79 11.91 -15.24
C ARG A 233 -3.50 12.76 -16.47
N ALA A 234 -3.83 12.24 -17.66
CA ALA A 234 -3.71 12.96 -18.91
C ALA A 234 -4.94 12.70 -19.77
N LEU A 235 -5.35 13.71 -20.50
CA LEU A 235 -6.52 13.73 -21.35
C LEU A 235 -6.22 14.51 -22.61
N ALA A 236 -6.49 13.90 -23.74
CA ALA A 236 -6.58 14.58 -25.03
C ALA A 236 -7.81 14.06 -25.75
N TRP A 237 -8.68 14.94 -26.24
CA TRP A 237 -9.79 14.56 -27.09
C TRP A 237 -9.84 15.37 -28.36
N THR A 238 -10.38 14.80 -29.41
CA THR A 238 -10.49 15.44 -30.71
C THR A 238 -11.72 14.93 -31.45
N ALA A 239 -12.35 15.81 -32.19
CA ALA A 239 -13.39 15.42 -33.14
C ALA A 239 -12.75 14.59 -34.28
N VAL A 240 -13.42 13.53 -34.66
CA VAL A 240 -13.04 12.72 -35.81
C VAL A 240 -13.75 13.33 -37.00
N VAL A 241 -12.99 13.97 -37.89
CA VAL A 241 -13.54 14.46 -39.16
C VAL A 241 -13.93 13.25 -39.99
N GLY A 242 -15.22 12.99 -40.11
CA GLY A 242 -15.74 11.94 -40.96
C GLY A 242 -15.35 12.23 -42.40
N GLY A 243 -14.50 11.39 -42.99
CA GLY A 243 -14.43 11.32 -44.43
C GLY A 243 -15.74 10.74 -44.90
N GLY A 244 -16.55 11.57 -45.57
CA GLY A 244 -17.77 11.19 -46.22
C GLY A 244 -17.51 10.22 -47.38
#